data_f4a6b057cf55caf1c8721cb891984324
#
_entry.id   f4a6b057cf55caf1c8721cb891984324
#
_cell.length_a   1.000
_cell.length_b   1.000
_cell.length_c   1.000
_cell.angle_alpha   90.00
_cell.angle_beta   90.00
_cell.angle_gamma   90.00
#
_symmetry.space_group_name_H-M   'P 1'
#
loop_
_entity.id
_entity.type
_entity.pdbx_description
1 polymer ?
#
loop_
_entity_poly.entity_id
_entity_poly.type
_entity_poly.pdbx_seq_one_letter_code
_entity_poly.pdbx_strand_id
1 'polypeptide(L)'
;MSGNTTQTASQAEQAKFTEAGQSLFPIPCFVIGVFVGTVLAHSNFRHPLRVILAVVAAMLALGIAAGLFPSLPGWVTVMFLSLAMGTMSTTITRVGEQAVSVRYVTGSLTNMMQHLALAVKNVPLPRPQGSWDTQRWRARVLASVWTAFFTGAVLAGVALPRFGAWTLLFPIFVLFALPAVSRSPNPTG
;
A
#
# COMPACT_ATOMS: atom_id res chain seq x y z
N MET A 1 -0.36 -9.75 2.28
CA MET A 1 -0.43 -10.55 3.52
C MET A 1 -1.00 -11.95 3.32
N SER A 2 -2.00 -12.17 2.44
CA SER A 2 -2.51 -13.51 2.12
C SER A 2 -1.43 -14.48 1.63
N GLY A 3 -0.49 -14.01 0.79
CA GLY A 3 0.64 -14.82 0.35
C GLY A 3 1.51 -15.34 1.50
N ASN A 4 1.81 -14.49 2.49
CA ASN A 4 2.58 -14.91 3.67
C ASN A 4 1.85 -15.96 4.48
N THR A 5 0.52 -15.84 4.65
CA THR A 5 -0.29 -16.82 5.37
C THR A 5 -0.28 -18.17 4.66
N THR A 6 -0.46 -18.19 3.34
CA THR A 6 -0.40 -19.43 2.53
C THR A 6 0.98 -20.05 2.58
N GLN A 7 2.04 -19.26 2.47
CA GLN A 7 3.42 -19.73 2.56
C GLN A 7 3.74 -20.32 3.93
N THR A 8 3.31 -19.65 5.02
CA THR A 8 3.46 -20.15 6.38
C THR A 8 2.79 -21.52 6.54
N ALA A 9 1.55 -21.65 6.04
CA ALA A 9 0.82 -22.94 6.11
C ALA A 9 1.55 -24.06 5.36
N SER A 10 2.01 -23.77 4.14
CA SER A 10 2.78 -24.74 3.33
C SER A 10 4.12 -25.13 3.97
N GLN A 11 4.83 -24.18 4.59
CA GLN A 11 6.09 -24.45 5.29
C GLN A 11 5.88 -25.22 6.59
N ALA A 12 4.79 -24.94 7.31
CA ALA A 12 4.41 -25.70 8.51
C ALA A 12 4.07 -27.15 8.17
N GLU A 13 3.35 -27.41 7.07
CA GLU A 13 3.06 -28.75 6.57
C GLU A 13 4.34 -29.53 6.26
N GLN A 14 5.37 -28.86 5.74
CA GLN A 14 6.68 -29.45 5.45
C GLN A 14 7.59 -29.56 6.66
N ALA A 15 7.09 -29.32 7.88
CA ALA A 15 7.85 -29.30 9.15
C ALA A 15 9.01 -28.30 9.19
N LYS A 16 8.98 -27.24 8.34
CA LYS A 16 9.97 -26.17 8.30
C LYS A 16 9.56 -25.01 9.22
N PHE A 17 9.47 -25.28 10.51
CA PHE A 17 8.93 -24.33 11.51
C PHE A 17 9.69 -23.00 11.59
N THR A 18 11.01 -23.00 11.37
CA THR A 18 11.81 -21.78 11.38
C THR A 18 11.46 -20.88 10.19
N GLU A 19 11.30 -21.45 8.99
CA GLU A 19 10.91 -20.72 7.78
C GLU A 19 9.47 -20.23 7.90
N ALA A 20 8.57 -21.06 8.45
CA ALA A 20 7.18 -20.69 8.74
C ALA A 20 7.10 -19.49 9.70
N GLY A 21 7.92 -19.47 10.75
CA GLY A 21 8.02 -18.35 11.70
C GLY A 21 8.49 -17.07 11.01
N GLN A 22 9.47 -17.14 10.11
CA GLN A 22 9.94 -15.99 9.34
C GLN A 22 8.87 -15.45 8.39
N SER A 23 8.08 -16.32 7.78
CA SER A 23 6.96 -15.94 6.91
C SER A 23 5.78 -15.36 7.70
N LEU A 24 5.59 -15.76 8.95
CA LEU A 24 4.52 -15.28 9.83
C LEU A 24 4.85 -13.90 10.44
N PHE A 25 6.11 -13.65 10.77
CA PHE A 25 6.58 -12.46 11.48
C PHE A 25 6.13 -11.11 10.86
N PRO A 26 6.09 -10.91 9.53
CA PRO A 26 5.60 -9.68 8.93
C PRO A 26 4.14 -9.35 9.24
N ILE A 27 3.31 -10.37 9.55
CA ILE A 27 1.86 -10.18 9.76
C ILE A 27 1.56 -9.36 11.01
N PRO A 28 2.05 -9.71 12.23
CA PRO A 28 1.83 -8.88 13.42
C PRO A 28 2.41 -7.47 13.27
N CYS A 29 3.59 -7.32 12.65
CA CYS A 29 4.17 -6.00 12.38
C CYS A 29 3.26 -5.16 11.48
N PHE A 30 2.69 -5.76 10.44
CA PHE A 30 1.72 -5.09 9.58
C PHE A 30 0.46 -4.68 10.34
N VAL A 31 -0.10 -5.55 11.20
CA VAL A 31 -1.29 -5.25 12.01
C VAL A 31 -1.03 -4.07 12.94
N ILE A 32 0.14 -4.05 13.59
CA ILE A 32 0.57 -2.90 14.43
C ILE A 32 0.67 -1.64 13.57
N GLY A 33 1.24 -1.72 12.38
CA GLY A 33 1.30 -0.60 11.44
C GLY A 33 -0.09 -0.06 11.07
N VAL A 34 -1.06 -0.95 10.79
CA VAL A 34 -2.46 -0.56 10.53
C VAL A 34 -3.06 0.15 11.75
N PHE A 35 -2.83 -0.36 12.95
CA PHE A 35 -3.31 0.27 14.17
C PHE A 35 -2.74 1.68 14.33
N VAL A 36 -1.42 1.83 14.23
CA VAL A 36 -0.74 3.14 14.31
C VAL A 36 -1.28 4.11 13.25
N GLY A 37 -1.38 3.69 12.00
CA GLY A 37 -1.89 4.52 10.92
C GLY A 37 -3.35 4.94 11.15
N THR A 38 -4.18 4.05 11.69
CA THR A 38 -5.58 4.36 12.01
C THR A 38 -5.67 5.41 13.14
N VAL A 39 -4.87 5.26 14.19
CA VAL A 39 -4.80 6.25 15.27
C VAL A 39 -4.36 7.61 14.75
N LEU A 40 -3.32 7.65 13.91
CA LEU A 40 -2.84 8.89 13.29
C LEU A 40 -3.89 9.53 12.37
N ALA A 41 -4.63 8.73 11.60
CA ALA A 41 -5.68 9.21 10.72
C ALA A 41 -6.86 9.86 11.45
N HIS A 42 -7.14 9.41 12.68
CA HIS A 42 -8.24 9.94 13.52
C HIS A 42 -7.75 10.92 14.61
N SER A 43 -6.46 11.23 14.62
CA SER A 43 -5.91 12.23 15.54
C SER A 43 -6.23 13.65 15.07
N ASN A 44 -6.34 14.60 16.01
CA ASN A 44 -6.68 16.00 15.74
C ASN A 44 -5.54 16.80 15.08
N PHE A 45 -4.76 16.19 14.23
CA PHE A 45 -3.72 16.89 13.47
C PHE A 45 -4.33 17.76 12.37
N ARG A 46 -3.80 18.96 12.17
CA ARG A 46 -4.23 19.87 11.09
C ARG A 46 -4.11 19.23 9.68
N HIS A 47 -3.15 18.33 9.50
CA HIS A 47 -2.89 17.63 8.24
C HIS A 47 -2.55 16.15 8.50
N PRO A 48 -3.52 15.29 8.82
CA PRO A 48 -3.26 13.90 9.21
C PRO A 48 -2.55 13.10 8.10
N LEU A 49 -2.89 13.34 6.84
CA LEU A 49 -2.24 12.69 5.71
C LEU A 49 -0.72 12.96 5.68
N ARG A 50 -0.31 14.22 5.90
CA ARG A 50 1.13 14.57 5.90
C ARG A 50 1.87 13.90 7.04
N VAL A 51 1.24 13.79 8.21
CA VAL A 51 1.82 13.09 9.36
C VAL A 51 2.00 11.60 9.05
N ILE A 52 0.99 10.96 8.48
CA ILE A 52 1.09 9.54 8.10
C ILE A 52 2.19 9.33 7.07
N LEU A 53 2.26 10.16 6.02
CA LEU A 53 3.31 10.07 5.01
C LEU A 53 4.72 10.26 5.60
N ALA A 54 4.88 11.21 6.53
CA ALA A 54 6.14 11.43 7.23
C ALA A 54 6.54 10.23 8.10
N VAL A 55 5.59 9.64 8.83
CA VAL A 55 5.83 8.43 9.64
C VAL A 55 6.22 7.25 8.75
N VAL A 56 5.53 7.04 7.63
CA VAL A 56 5.87 5.99 6.66
C VAL A 56 7.26 6.22 6.08
N ALA A 57 7.60 7.45 5.69
CA ALA A 57 8.93 7.79 5.18
C ALA A 57 10.03 7.54 6.23
N ALA A 58 9.78 7.89 7.51
CA ALA A 58 10.70 7.62 8.60
C ALA A 58 10.90 6.11 8.82
N MET A 59 9.82 5.31 8.79
CA MET A 59 9.92 3.85 8.90
C MET A 59 10.70 3.24 7.74
N LEU A 60 10.51 3.72 6.51
CA LEU A 60 11.30 3.27 5.35
C LEU A 60 12.78 3.66 5.49
N ALA A 61 13.07 4.87 5.96
CA ALA A 61 14.44 5.31 6.20
C ALA A 61 15.15 4.45 7.28
N LEU A 62 14.43 4.10 8.36
CA LEU A 62 14.93 3.17 9.37
C LEU A 62 15.15 1.76 8.80
N GLY A 63 14.27 1.30 7.91
CA GLY A 63 14.44 0.04 7.19
C GLY A 63 15.69 0.03 6.31
N ILE A 64 15.98 1.14 5.59
CA ILE A 64 17.24 1.30 4.83
C ILE A 64 18.42 1.26 5.78
N ALA A 65 18.40 2.06 6.85
CA ALA A 65 19.49 2.12 7.81
C ALA A 65 19.76 0.72 8.38
N ALA A 66 18.72 -0.01 8.80
CA ALA A 66 18.87 -1.38 9.28
C ALA A 66 19.50 -2.33 8.24
N GLY A 67 19.13 -2.18 6.96
CA GLY A 67 19.68 -3.00 5.87
C GLY A 67 21.13 -2.66 5.49
N LEU A 68 21.62 -1.47 5.86
CA LEU A 68 23.01 -1.04 5.62
C LEU A 68 23.97 -1.48 6.73
N PHE A 69 23.46 -1.82 7.93
CA PHE A 69 24.28 -2.30 9.03
C PHE A 69 24.36 -3.83 9.04
N PRO A 70 25.51 -4.44 8.66
CA PRO A 70 25.66 -5.91 8.61
C PRO A 70 25.49 -6.59 9.97
N SER A 71 25.64 -5.84 11.07
CA SER A 71 25.45 -6.34 12.43
C SER A 71 23.97 -6.55 12.81
N LEU A 72 23.04 -5.95 12.06
CA LEU A 72 21.63 -6.10 12.34
C LEU A 72 21.05 -7.29 11.55
N PRO A 73 20.25 -8.13 12.19
CA PRO A 73 19.63 -9.25 11.51
C PRO A 73 18.57 -8.77 10.51
N GLY A 74 18.46 -9.40 9.35
CA GLY A 74 17.58 -9.00 8.24
C GLY A 74 16.10 -8.88 8.61
N TRP A 75 15.64 -9.56 9.67
CA TRP A 75 14.26 -9.44 10.14
C TRP A 75 13.91 -8.02 10.63
N VAL A 76 14.90 -7.22 11.07
CA VAL A 76 14.69 -5.81 11.49
C VAL A 76 14.23 -4.96 10.30
N THR A 77 14.85 -5.15 9.14
CA THR A 77 14.43 -4.48 7.89
C THR A 77 13.00 -4.88 7.51
N VAL A 78 12.69 -6.18 7.57
CA VAL A 78 11.34 -6.70 7.27
C VAL A 78 10.30 -6.13 8.23
N MET A 79 10.64 -5.96 9.50
CA MET A 79 9.79 -5.34 10.52
C MET A 79 9.41 -3.90 10.12
N PHE A 80 10.39 -3.06 9.82
CA PHE A 80 10.12 -1.67 9.44
C PHE A 80 9.33 -1.56 8.14
N LEU A 81 9.62 -2.39 7.15
CA LEU A 81 8.86 -2.45 5.89
C LEU A 81 7.41 -2.87 6.14
N SER A 82 7.18 -3.86 6.99
CA SER A 82 5.83 -4.34 7.30
C SER A 82 5.02 -3.31 8.08
N LEU A 83 5.65 -2.61 9.03
CA LEU A 83 5.04 -1.48 9.75
C LEU A 83 4.69 -0.34 8.79
N ALA A 84 5.60 0.05 7.91
CA ALA A 84 5.39 1.10 6.91
C ALA A 84 4.22 0.75 5.98
N MET A 85 4.17 -0.48 5.46
CA MET A 85 3.07 -0.97 4.62
C MET A 85 1.73 -0.99 5.38
N GLY A 86 1.75 -1.40 6.65
CA GLY A 86 0.57 -1.37 7.53
C GLY A 86 0.04 0.04 7.71
N THR A 87 0.91 0.97 8.10
CA THR A 87 0.57 2.39 8.31
C THR A 87 0.07 3.04 7.00
N MET A 88 0.75 2.82 5.89
CA MET A 88 0.34 3.33 4.58
C MET A 88 -1.03 2.81 4.14
N SER A 89 -1.37 1.59 4.55
CA SER A 89 -2.64 0.97 4.18
C SER A 89 -3.88 1.67 4.75
N THR A 90 -3.72 2.54 5.74
CA THR A 90 -4.81 3.33 6.33
C THR A 90 -5.11 4.61 5.55
N THR A 91 -4.21 5.03 4.67
CA THR A 91 -4.42 6.15 3.75
C THR A 91 -5.29 5.76 2.56
N ILE A 92 -6.33 4.96 2.79
CA ILE A 92 -7.22 4.51 1.75
C ILE A 92 -7.89 5.72 1.12
N THR A 93 -7.55 5.95 -0.12
CA THR A 93 -8.19 6.97 -0.94
C THR A 93 -9.54 6.41 -1.40
N ARG A 94 -10.61 7.00 -0.92
CA ARG A 94 -11.93 6.77 -1.50
C ARG A 94 -12.01 7.56 -2.79
N VAL A 95 -12.18 6.87 -3.88
CA VAL A 95 -12.52 7.48 -5.16
C VAL A 95 -14.00 7.24 -5.39
N GLY A 96 -14.81 8.23 -5.08
CA GLY A 96 -16.26 8.07 -4.99
C GLY A 96 -16.67 7.24 -3.77
N GLU A 97 -17.71 6.43 -3.87
CA GLU A 97 -18.10 5.47 -2.83
C GLU A 97 -17.18 4.24 -2.78
N GLN A 98 -16.24 4.11 -3.72
CA GLN A 98 -15.34 2.98 -3.79
C GLN A 98 -14.07 3.21 -2.98
N ALA A 99 -13.83 2.33 -2.01
CA ALA A 99 -12.54 2.23 -1.36
C ALA A 99 -11.54 1.62 -2.35
N VAL A 100 -10.66 2.43 -2.93
CA VAL A 100 -9.53 1.96 -3.72
C VAL A 100 -8.46 1.49 -2.75
N SER A 101 -8.51 0.22 -2.39
CA SER A 101 -7.49 -0.38 -1.52
C SER A 101 -6.41 -1.03 -2.39
N VAL A 102 -5.20 -0.47 -2.35
CA VAL A 102 -4.01 -1.07 -2.99
C VAL A 102 -3.71 -2.47 -2.44
N ARG A 103 -4.25 -2.83 -1.27
CA ARG A 103 -4.06 -4.13 -0.62
C ARG A 103 -4.73 -5.31 -1.32
N TYR A 104 -5.83 -5.07 -2.02
CA TYR A 104 -6.61 -6.12 -2.68
C TYR A 104 -6.38 -6.09 -4.18
N VAL A 105 -5.18 -6.52 -4.61
CA VAL A 105 -4.88 -6.62 -6.04
C VAL A 105 -5.95 -7.44 -6.77
N THR A 106 -6.32 -8.59 -6.20
CA THR A 106 -7.40 -9.43 -6.74
C THR A 106 -8.77 -8.74 -6.67
N GLY A 107 -9.10 -8.09 -5.56
CA GLY A 107 -10.35 -7.35 -5.40
C GLY A 107 -10.44 -6.14 -6.34
N SER A 108 -9.34 -5.42 -6.52
CA SER A 108 -9.26 -4.31 -7.47
C SER A 108 -9.45 -4.78 -8.92
N LEU A 109 -8.86 -5.93 -9.29
CA LEU A 109 -9.03 -6.54 -10.61
C LEU A 109 -10.48 -7.01 -10.83
N THR A 110 -11.07 -7.65 -9.83
CA THR A 110 -12.47 -8.09 -9.87
C THR A 110 -13.40 -6.89 -10.03
N ASN A 111 -13.24 -5.84 -9.22
CA ASN A 111 -14.05 -4.62 -9.31
C ASN A 111 -13.86 -3.90 -10.65
N MET A 112 -12.63 -3.86 -11.17
CA MET A 112 -12.35 -3.31 -12.49
C MET A 112 -13.15 -4.05 -13.57
N MET A 113 -13.14 -5.38 -13.56
CA MET A 113 -13.86 -6.19 -14.53
C MET A 113 -15.39 -6.07 -14.36
N GLN A 114 -15.89 -5.98 -13.12
CA GLN A 114 -17.30 -5.72 -12.86
C GLN A 114 -17.73 -4.37 -13.44
N HIS A 115 -16.99 -3.29 -13.18
CA HIS A 115 -17.30 -1.98 -13.76
C HIS A 115 -17.22 -1.98 -15.29
N LEU A 116 -16.26 -2.70 -15.86
CA LEU A 116 -16.16 -2.85 -17.32
C LEU A 116 -17.36 -3.59 -17.90
N ALA A 117 -17.78 -4.70 -17.29
CA ALA A 117 -18.94 -5.47 -17.70
C ALA A 117 -20.24 -4.64 -17.60
N LEU A 118 -20.41 -3.88 -16.50
CA LEU A 118 -21.55 -2.99 -16.32
C LEU A 118 -21.54 -1.83 -17.33
N ALA A 119 -20.36 -1.33 -17.69
CA ALA A 119 -20.20 -0.31 -18.72
C ALA A 119 -20.62 -0.81 -20.13
N VAL A 120 -20.29 -2.07 -20.45
CA VAL A 120 -20.70 -2.72 -21.71
C VAL A 120 -22.22 -2.91 -21.75
N LYS A 121 -22.81 -3.24 -20.61
CA LYS A 121 -24.26 -3.42 -20.45
C LYS A 121 -25.01 -2.09 -20.30
N ASN A 122 -24.34 -0.94 -20.32
CA ASN A 122 -24.91 0.40 -20.09
C ASN A 122 -25.72 0.51 -18.78
N VAL A 123 -25.35 -0.23 -17.75
CA VAL A 123 -26.03 -0.17 -16.44
C VAL A 123 -25.60 1.11 -15.73
N PRO A 124 -26.54 2.00 -15.35
CA PRO A 124 -26.22 3.22 -14.63
C PRO A 124 -25.64 2.94 -13.26
N LEU A 125 -24.80 3.84 -12.76
CA LEU A 125 -24.29 3.78 -11.39
C LEU A 125 -25.44 4.06 -10.40
N PRO A 126 -25.59 3.28 -9.33
CA PRO A 126 -26.66 3.50 -8.36
C PRO A 126 -26.53 4.83 -7.60
N ARG A 127 -25.31 5.36 -7.45
CA ARG A 127 -25.02 6.65 -6.77
C ARG A 127 -23.83 7.33 -7.42
N PRO A 128 -24.01 8.04 -8.54
CA PRO A 128 -22.92 8.79 -9.15
C PRO A 128 -22.62 10.06 -8.35
N GLN A 129 -21.34 10.40 -8.17
CA GLN A 129 -20.91 11.63 -7.50
C GLN A 129 -20.92 12.86 -8.42
N GLY A 130 -21.27 12.68 -9.69
CA GLY A 130 -21.35 13.71 -10.70
C GLY A 130 -21.41 13.11 -12.12
N SER A 131 -21.51 13.96 -13.11
CA SER A 131 -21.57 13.55 -14.54
C SER A 131 -20.30 12.84 -15.02
N TRP A 132 -19.18 13.06 -14.36
CA TRP A 132 -17.88 12.45 -14.64
C TRP A 132 -17.75 11.03 -14.08
N ASP A 133 -18.54 10.69 -13.03
CA ASP A 133 -18.48 9.41 -12.33
C ASP A 133 -19.27 8.35 -13.11
N THR A 134 -18.59 7.65 -13.98
CA THR A 134 -19.14 6.61 -14.84
C THR A 134 -18.49 5.26 -14.54
N GLN A 135 -19.17 4.16 -14.92
CA GLN A 135 -18.62 2.80 -14.82
C GLN A 135 -17.25 2.70 -15.52
N ARG A 136 -17.10 3.33 -16.69
CA ARG A 136 -15.84 3.35 -17.46
C ARG A 136 -14.75 4.14 -16.75
N TRP A 137 -15.09 5.23 -16.08
CA TRP A 137 -14.13 6.03 -15.33
C TRP A 137 -13.59 5.25 -14.13
N ARG A 138 -14.50 4.62 -13.35
CA ARG A 138 -14.11 3.77 -12.22
C ARG A 138 -13.23 2.60 -12.64
N ALA A 139 -13.56 1.91 -13.75
CA ALA A 139 -12.73 0.86 -14.31
C ALA A 139 -11.33 1.36 -14.70
N ARG A 140 -11.21 2.55 -15.32
CA ARG A 140 -9.91 3.14 -15.69
C ARG A 140 -9.07 3.48 -14.45
N VAL A 141 -9.67 4.06 -13.42
CA VAL A 141 -8.96 4.36 -12.16
C VAL A 141 -8.41 3.08 -11.53
N LEU A 142 -9.24 2.03 -11.42
CA LEU A 142 -8.80 0.75 -10.89
C LEU A 142 -7.71 0.11 -11.74
N ALA A 143 -7.82 0.19 -13.07
CA ALA A 143 -6.80 -0.27 -14.01
C ALA A 143 -5.47 0.47 -13.81
N SER A 144 -5.50 1.80 -13.67
CA SER A 144 -4.28 2.60 -13.47
C SER A 144 -3.59 2.27 -12.15
N VAL A 145 -4.35 2.08 -11.07
CA VAL A 145 -3.80 1.66 -9.77
C VAL A 145 -3.16 0.28 -9.87
N TRP A 146 -3.83 -0.67 -10.52
CA TRP A 146 -3.31 -2.01 -10.71
C TRP A 146 -2.03 -2.01 -11.56
N THR A 147 -2.03 -1.29 -12.68
CA THR A 147 -0.87 -1.17 -13.57
C THR A 147 0.31 -0.52 -12.85
N ALA A 148 0.07 0.57 -12.08
CA ALA A 148 1.10 1.23 -11.30
C ALA A 148 1.71 0.29 -10.24
N PHE A 149 0.87 -0.50 -9.56
CA PHE A 149 1.32 -1.50 -8.59
C PHE A 149 2.18 -2.57 -9.26
N PHE A 150 1.70 -3.14 -10.37
CA PHE A 150 2.43 -4.18 -11.10
C PHE A 150 3.77 -3.68 -11.64
N THR A 151 3.77 -2.49 -12.27
CA THR A 151 4.99 -1.87 -12.78
C THR A 151 5.98 -1.59 -11.64
N GLY A 152 5.50 -1.04 -10.52
CA GLY A 152 6.33 -0.82 -9.33
C GLY A 152 6.93 -2.10 -8.78
N ALA A 153 6.17 -3.19 -8.73
CA ALA A 153 6.66 -4.50 -8.28
C ALA A 153 7.74 -5.07 -9.21
N VAL A 154 7.55 -4.97 -10.54
CA VAL A 154 8.55 -5.41 -11.54
C VAL A 154 9.83 -4.57 -11.43
N LEU A 155 9.70 -3.24 -11.38
CA LEU A 155 10.85 -2.34 -11.23
C LEU A 155 11.62 -2.61 -9.92
N ALA A 156 10.91 -2.81 -8.81
CA ALA A 156 11.54 -3.16 -7.54
C ALA A 156 12.26 -4.52 -7.62
N GLY A 157 11.65 -5.53 -8.27
CA GLY A 157 12.26 -6.84 -8.47
C GLY A 157 13.56 -6.79 -9.29
N VAL A 158 13.64 -5.89 -10.27
CA VAL A 158 14.86 -5.68 -11.07
C VAL A 158 15.90 -4.83 -10.32
N ALA A 159 15.46 -3.83 -9.56
CA ALA A 159 16.34 -2.90 -8.87
C ALA A 159 16.95 -3.49 -7.59
N LEU A 160 16.19 -4.29 -6.84
CA LEU A 160 16.60 -4.82 -5.54
C LEU A 160 17.91 -5.63 -5.59
N PRO A 161 18.14 -6.55 -6.57
CA PRO A 161 19.40 -7.29 -6.67
C PRO A 161 20.61 -6.40 -6.99
N ARG A 162 20.38 -5.23 -7.65
CA ARG A 162 21.46 -4.32 -8.09
C ARG A 162 21.80 -3.27 -7.05
N PHE A 163 20.78 -2.73 -6.38
CA PHE A 163 20.90 -1.57 -5.49
C PHE A 163 20.62 -1.90 -4.02
N GLY A 164 20.19 -3.14 -3.71
CA GLY A 164 19.85 -3.54 -2.35
C GLY A 164 18.85 -2.59 -1.68
N ALA A 165 19.13 -2.23 -0.43
CA ALA A 165 18.28 -1.34 0.37
C ALA A 165 18.12 0.07 -0.23
N TRP A 166 19.03 0.54 -1.07
CA TRP A 166 18.94 1.85 -1.74
C TRP A 166 17.73 1.98 -2.68
N THR A 167 17.17 0.86 -3.13
CA THR A 167 15.92 0.85 -3.94
C THR A 167 14.77 1.56 -3.22
N LEU A 168 14.77 1.58 -1.88
CA LEU A 168 13.74 2.23 -1.07
C LEU A 168 13.83 3.77 -1.06
N LEU A 169 14.92 4.36 -1.56
CA LEU A 169 15.01 5.82 -1.67
C LEU A 169 13.97 6.40 -2.65
N PHE A 170 13.67 5.67 -3.72
CA PHE A 170 12.70 6.12 -4.71
C PHE A 170 11.30 6.33 -4.10
N PRO A 171 10.68 5.35 -3.41
CA PRO A 171 9.39 5.57 -2.75
C PRO A 171 9.45 6.63 -1.65
N ILE A 172 10.56 6.77 -0.91
CA ILE A 172 10.72 7.84 0.07
C ILE A 172 10.67 9.21 -0.60
N PHE A 173 11.39 9.39 -1.71
CA PHE A 173 11.37 10.63 -2.47
C PHE A 173 9.94 10.97 -2.96
N VAL A 174 9.22 9.99 -3.50
CA VAL A 174 7.83 10.15 -3.93
C VAL A 174 6.92 10.56 -2.75
N LEU A 175 7.09 9.96 -1.58
CA LEU A 175 6.32 10.30 -0.37
C LEU A 175 6.55 11.75 0.08
N PHE A 176 7.77 12.28 -0.05
CA PHE A 176 8.05 13.68 0.25
C PHE A 176 7.53 14.65 -0.82
N ALA A 177 7.50 14.24 -2.09
CA ALA A 177 6.99 15.06 -3.19
C ALA A 177 5.46 15.17 -3.19
N LEU A 178 4.74 14.12 -2.80
CA LEU A 178 3.27 14.06 -2.79
C LEU A 178 2.60 15.21 -2.02
N PRO A 179 3.01 15.58 -0.78
CA PRO A 179 2.41 16.69 -0.04
C PRO A 179 2.65 18.06 -0.68
N ALA A 180 3.70 18.21 -1.49
CA ALA A 180 3.99 19.45 -2.20
C ALA A 180 3.08 19.64 -3.43
N VAL A 181 2.68 18.54 -4.06
CA VAL A 181 1.81 18.53 -5.25
C VAL A 181 0.33 18.58 -4.86
N SER A 182 -0.05 17.95 -3.73
CA SER A 182 -1.41 17.99 -3.21
C SER A 182 -1.70 19.33 -2.54
N ARG A 183 -1.89 20.39 -3.34
CA ARG A 183 -2.51 21.64 -2.88
C ARG A 183 -3.94 21.32 -2.49
N SER A 184 -4.24 21.38 -1.19
CA SER A 184 -5.60 21.34 -0.67
C SER A 184 -6.43 22.39 -1.42
N PRO A 185 -7.58 22.06 -2.05
CA PRO A 185 -8.54 23.09 -2.41
C PRO A 185 -8.94 23.75 -1.10
N ASN A 186 -8.75 25.06 -1.05
CA ASN A 186 -9.11 25.90 0.09
C ASN A 186 -10.62 25.74 0.34
N PRO A 187 -11.10 25.36 1.53
CA PRO A 187 -12.53 25.31 1.81
C PRO A 187 -12.98 26.74 2.22
N THR A 188 -12.93 27.67 1.26
CA THR A 188 -13.54 28.99 1.41
C THR A 188 -14.29 29.31 0.13
N GLY A 189 -15.58 29.00 0.17
CA GLY A 189 -16.62 29.35 -0.77
C GLY A 189 -17.95 28.96 -0.19
#